data_9ab02ea0df55f72a37a9f48d2d6a81b6
#
_entry.id   9ab02ea0df55f72a37a9f48d2d6a81b6
#
_cell.length_a   1.000
_cell.length_b   1.000
_cell.length_c   1.000
_cell.angle_alpha   90.00
_cell.angle_beta   90.00
_cell.angle_gamma   90.00
#
_symmetry.space_group_name_H-M   'P 1'
#
loop_
_entity.id
_entity.type
_entity.pdbx_description
1 polymer ?
#
loop_
_entity_poly.entity_id
_entity_poly.type
_entity_poly.pdbx_seq_one_letter_code
_entity_poly.pdbx_strand_id
1 'polypeptide(L)'
;AWLLLSQNVVKRPKKGEEVKTTGHQWDGIEEYNNPLPRWWFWLYVCTWLFGIGYLVMYPGLGDYKGQWKWSSHGQYDQEMAKADQKYGKVYAKFANMPIEQVAKNPEARAIGQNLFNTYCIQCHGSDAKGSKGFPNLTDNDWLWGGEPEKIHETIEKGRTATMAAWGPALGEERVKDVANYVMSLSKSKDQYDEERAARGKVLFSGPPANCFTCHGDKGQGIQGLGPNLTDNVWLWGGTQKSIIETITNGRHSQMPAWGRFLDKDKLHIMTAYVWGLSNKDGKAPVKKAEPASAPAPASAAASSADASSASAPAQAEKAASAADAKAAAPAEAKPVEKADASSAKVDGKAVFEANCKMCHGGTIPGAPGIGKKDEWAPRIKQGKDTLHKHALEGFNSMPAKGGNTSLSDDEVKAAVDYMANQSGAKF
;
A
#
# COMPACT_ATOMS: atom_id res chain seq x y z
N ALA A 1 -8.67 -3.92 44.88
CA ALA A 1 -7.51 -4.70 45.35
C ALA A 1 -7.57 -4.97 46.85
N TRP A 2 -7.60 -3.95 47.74
CA TRP A 2 -7.70 -4.12 49.18
C TRP A 2 -8.89 -4.95 49.60
N LEU A 3 -10.05 -4.71 49.00
CA LEU A 3 -11.30 -5.44 49.27
C LEU A 3 -11.17 -6.93 48.92
N LEU A 4 -10.53 -7.26 47.81
CA LEU A 4 -10.25 -8.65 47.41
C LEU A 4 -9.24 -9.34 48.34
N LEU A 5 -8.22 -8.62 48.79
CA LEU A 5 -7.27 -9.14 49.77
C LEU A 5 -7.86 -9.36 51.12
N SER A 6 -8.78 -8.45 51.58
CA SER A 6 -9.47 -8.57 52.88
C SER A 6 -10.48 -9.71 52.93
N GLN A 7 -11.05 -10.11 51.81
CA GLN A 7 -11.99 -11.25 51.69
C GLN A 7 -11.28 -12.60 51.72
N ASN A 8 -9.98 -12.65 51.52
CA ASN A 8 -9.21 -13.90 51.51
C ASN A 8 -8.60 -14.24 52.86
N VAL A 9 -9.36 -14.03 53.95
CA VAL A 9 -9.00 -14.37 55.32
C VAL A 9 -9.44 -15.82 55.65
N VAL A 10 -8.87 -16.76 54.93
CA VAL A 10 -9.09 -18.20 55.19
C VAL A 10 -7.93 -18.72 56.05
N LYS A 11 -8.26 -19.42 57.15
CA LYS A 11 -7.26 -20.08 57.96
C LYS A 11 -6.61 -21.25 57.19
N ARG A 12 -5.30 -21.32 57.19
CA ARG A 12 -4.61 -22.44 56.57
C ARG A 12 -4.92 -23.72 57.33
N PRO A 13 -5.31 -24.80 56.65
CA PRO A 13 -5.51 -26.09 57.31
C PRO A 13 -4.19 -26.58 57.88
N LYS A 14 -4.24 -27.24 59.03
CA LYS A 14 -3.10 -27.88 59.66
C LYS A 14 -2.68 -29.12 58.85
N LYS A 15 -1.44 -29.53 58.94
CA LYS A 15 -0.95 -30.73 58.26
C LYS A 15 -1.79 -31.93 58.67
N GLY A 16 -2.51 -32.54 57.71
CA GLY A 16 -3.39 -33.70 57.95
C GLY A 16 -4.88 -33.32 58.19
N GLU A 17 -5.24 -32.01 58.16
CA GLU A 17 -6.63 -31.56 58.26
C GLU A 17 -7.25 -31.53 56.84
N GLU A 18 -8.48 -32.02 56.66
CA GLU A 18 -9.16 -31.94 55.38
C GLU A 18 -9.47 -30.50 54.98
N VAL A 19 -9.20 -30.19 53.72
CA VAL A 19 -9.47 -28.86 53.13
C VAL A 19 -10.97 -28.77 52.86
N LYS A 20 -11.65 -27.77 53.44
CA LYS A 20 -13.07 -27.48 53.19
C LYS A 20 -13.21 -26.90 51.75
N THR A 21 -14.31 -27.25 51.12
CA THR A 21 -14.71 -26.64 49.83
C THR A 21 -15.36 -25.29 50.04
N THR A 22 -15.44 -24.48 48.99
CA THR A 22 -16.14 -23.17 49.00
C THR A 22 -17.67 -23.35 49.00
N GLY A 23 -18.17 -24.56 48.72
CA GLY A 23 -19.58 -24.87 48.51
C GLY A 23 -20.08 -24.55 47.12
N HIS A 24 -19.26 -24.02 46.25
CA HIS A 24 -19.60 -23.83 44.86
C HIS A 24 -19.18 -25.04 44.03
N GLN A 25 -20.09 -25.53 43.19
CA GLN A 25 -19.87 -26.68 42.32
C GLN A 25 -20.14 -26.27 40.85
N TRP A 26 -19.22 -26.63 39.96
CA TRP A 26 -19.30 -26.40 38.52
C TRP A 26 -19.11 -27.73 37.82
N ASP A 27 -20.13 -28.23 37.16
CA ASP A 27 -20.10 -29.51 36.42
C ASP A 27 -19.52 -30.71 37.26
N GLY A 28 -19.87 -30.78 38.57
CA GLY A 28 -19.40 -31.82 39.49
C GLY A 28 -18.01 -31.58 40.09
N ILE A 29 -17.36 -30.45 39.79
CA ILE A 29 -16.06 -30.03 40.35
C ILE A 29 -16.31 -29.04 41.47
N GLU A 30 -15.82 -29.33 42.65
CA GLU A 30 -15.87 -28.41 43.82
C GLU A 30 -14.52 -27.71 44.00
N GLU A 31 -14.59 -26.43 44.39
CA GLU A 31 -13.38 -25.62 44.65
C GLU A 31 -12.95 -25.76 46.10
N TYR A 32 -11.67 -26.02 46.36
CA TYR A 32 -11.09 -25.99 47.69
C TYR A 32 -10.96 -24.55 48.21
N ASN A 33 -11.44 -24.31 49.44
CA ASN A 33 -11.30 -23.03 50.11
C ASN A 33 -9.91 -22.86 50.72
N ASN A 34 -8.89 -22.72 49.84
CA ASN A 34 -7.51 -22.57 50.24
C ASN A 34 -7.10 -21.09 50.25
N PRO A 35 -6.34 -20.63 51.26
CA PRO A 35 -5.77 -19.29 51.22
C PRO A 35 -4.71 -19.17 50.13
N LEU A 36 -4.57 -17.97 49.58
CA LEU A 36 -3.52 -17.68 48.56
C LEU A 36 -2.13 -18.06 49.09
N PRO A 37 -1.25 -18.61 48.25
CA PRO A 37 0.15 -18.84 48.60
C PRO A 37 0.81 -17.52 49.03
N ARG A 38 1.66 -17.57 50.07
CA ARG A 38 2.29 -16.33 50.61
C ARG A 38 3.14 -15.60 49.56
N TRP A 39 3.87 -16.36 48.70
CA TRP A 39 4.66 -15.76 47.64
C TRP A 39 3.80 -15.02 46.62
N TRP A 40 2.60 -15.53 46.30
CA TRP A 40 1.65 -14.94 45.39
C TRP A 40 1.07 -13.65 45.95
N PHE A 41 0.73 -13.67 47.25
CA PHE A 41 0.27 -12.47 47.96
C PHE A 41 1.32 -11.35 47.89
N TRP A 42 2.61 -11.67 48.20
CA TRP A 42 3.68 -10.67 48.14
C TRP A 42 3.97 -10.22 46.70
N LEU A 43 3.92 -11.10 45.70
CA LEU A 43 4.04 -10.74 44.32
C LEU A 43 2.95 -9.73 43.92
N TYR A 44 1.72 -9.99 44.31
CA TYR A 44 0.58 -9.08 44.06
C TYR A 44 0.79 -7.71 44.72
N VAL A 45 1.21 -7.66 45.98
CA VAL A 45 1.55 -6.40 46.67
C VAL A 45 2.66 -5.65 45.96
N CYS A 46 3.73 -6.35 45.56
CA CYS A 46 4.84 -5.75 44.82
C CYS A 46 4.41 -5.19 43.47
N THR A 47 3.56 -5.89 42.71
CA THR A 47 3.02 -5.37 41.46
C THR A 47 2.17 -4.12 41.65
N TRP A 48 1.44 -4.04 42.76
CA TRP A 48 0.67 -2.84 43.11
C TRP A 48 1.58 -1.65 43.42
N LEU A 49 2.59 -1.85 44.26
CA LEU A 49 3.56 -0.81 44.57
C LEU A 49 4.34 -0.36 43.33
N PHE A 50 4.72 -1.32 42.48
CA PHE A 50 5.33 -1.03 41.20
C PHE A 50 4.39 -0.20 40.29
N GLY A 51 3.11 -0.60 40.20
CA GLY A 51 2.13 0.11 39.38
C GLY A 51 1.92 1.57 39.83
N ILE A 52 1.85 1.80 41.15
CA ILE A 52 1.76 3.17 41.69
C ILE A 52 3.05 3.95 41.37
N GLY A 53 4.23 3.36 41.61
CA GLY A 53 5.50 3.99 41.26
C GLY A 53 5.61 4.30 39.77
N TYR A 54 5.18 3.37 38.92
CA TYR A 54 5.15 3.57 37.48
C TYR A 54 4.25 4.75 37.06
N LEU A 55 3.05 4.85 37.60
CA LEU A 55 2.11 5.94 37.27
C LEU A 55 2.57 7.31 37.80
N VAL A 56 3.40 7.34 38.84
CA VAL A 56 4.06 8.58 39.30
C VAL A 56 5.19 8.99 38.32
N MET A 57 5.95 8.04 37.84
CA MET A 57 7.13 8.31 37.01
C MET A 57 6.78 8.52 35.54
N TYR A 58 5.83 7.74 35.00
CA TYR A 58 5.41 7.74 33.60
C TYR A 58 3.98 8.30 33.43
N PRO A 59 3.63 8.80 32.24
CA PRO A 59 2.26 9.21 31.96
C PRO A 59 1.33 7.99 31.98
N GLY A 60 0.13 8.16 32.54
CA GLY A 60 -0.87 7.08 32.61
C GLY A 60 -2.15 7.50 33.34
N LEU A 61 -2.17 8.73 33.88
CA LEU A 61 -3.30 9.30 34.62
C LEU A 61 -3.78 10.60 33.93
N GLY A 62 -4.57 10.47 32.86
CA GLY A 62 -5.11 11.62 32.12
C GLY A 62 -3.99 12.55 31.61
N ASP A 63 -4.08 13.85 31.95
CA ASP A 63 -3.13 14.87 31.50
C ASP A 63 -1.80 14.89 32.29
N TYR A 64 -1.64 14.05 33.29
CA TYR A 64 -0.40 13.97 34.05
C TYR A 64 0.72 13.35 33.24
N LYS A 65 1.78 14.13 32.98
CA LYS A 65 2.91 13.73 32.11
C LYS A 65 3.96 12.83 32.78
N GLY A 66 3.76 12.50 34.06
CA GLY A 66 4.76 11.79 34.85
C GLY A 66 5.97 12.65 35.22
N GLN A 67 6.75 12.22 36.22
CA GLN A 67 7.99 12.93 36.65
C GLN A 67 9.02 12.96 35.52
N TRP A 68 9.15 11.87 34.76
CA TRP A 68 10.10 11.79 33.65
C TRP A 68 9.62 12.47 32.37
N LYS A 69 8.37 12.94 32.32
CA LYS A 69 7.78 13.58 31.13
C LYS A 69 7.99 12.77 29.87
N TRP A 70 8.04 11.44 30.02
CA TRP A 70 8.30 10.53 28.92
C TRP A 70 7.14 10.56 27.93
N SER A 71 7.45 10.51 26.64
CA SER A 71 6.48 10.24 25.59
C SER A 71 7.15 9.45 24.48
N SER A 72 6.39 8.63 23.76
CA SER A 72 6.91 7.88 22.62
C SER A 72 7.46 8.81 21.53
N HIS A 73 6.82 9.97 21.31
CA HIS A 73 7.34 11.01 20.43
C HIS A 73 8.67 11.56 20.89
N GLY A 74 8.78 11.98 22.16
CA GLY A 74 10.03 12.53 22.69
C GLY A 74 11.18 11.51 22.69
N GLN A 75 10.86 10.24 22.90
CA GLN A 75 11.85 9.18 22.76
C GLN A 75 12.31 9.02 21.32
N TYR A 76 11.35 8.97 20.37
CA TYR A 76 11.64 8.89 18.94
C TYR A 76 12.50 10.07 18.46
N ASP A 77 12.14 11.30 18.84
CA ASP A 77 12.93 12.49 18.48
C ASP A 77 14.35 12.44 19.01
N GLN A 78 14.54 11.96 20.26
CA GLN A 78 15.87 11.77 20.84
C GLN A 78 16.68 10.69 20.13
N GLU A 79 16.03 9.57 19.76
CA GLU A 79 16.68 8.49 19.02
C GLU A 79 17.07 8.95 17.61
N MET A 80 16.19 9.70 16.92
CA MET A 80 16.50 10.29 15.62
C MET A 80 17.63 11.30 15.69
N ALA A 81 17.64 12.19 16.68
CA ALA A 81 18.72 13.14 16.86
C ALA A 81 20.07 12.44 17.15
N LYS A 82 20.08 11.38 17.96
CA LYS A 82 21.28 10.57 18.21
C LYS A 82 21.75 9.84 16.95
N ALA A 83 20.79 9.30 16.16
CA ALA A 83 21.09 8.64 14.89
C ALA A 83 21.70 9.63 13.90
N ASP A 84 21.15 10.84 13.80
CA ASP A 84 21.66 11.90 12.93
C ASP A 84 23.08 12.36 13.35
N GLN A 85 23.32 12.59 14.63
CA GLN A 85 24.66 12.90 15.13
C GLN A 85 25.70 11.82 14.80
N LYS A 86 25.30 10.55 14.85
CA LYS A 86 26.18 9.39 14.62
C LYS A 86 26.40 9.12 13.13
N TYR A 87 25.34 9.17 12.33
CA TYR A 87 25.35 8.72 10.95
C TYR A 87 25.22 9.86 9.93
N GLY A 88 24.67 11.02 10.31
CA GLY A 88 24.45 12.14 9.40
C GLY A 88 25.72 12.57 8.68
N LYS A 89 26.86 12.62 9.39
CA LYS A 89 28.17 12.95 8.78
C LYS A 89 28.61 11.96 7.69
N VAL A 90 28.22 10.70 7.81
CA VAL A 90 28.54 9.66 6.81
C VAL A 90 27.76 9.90 5.52
N TYR A 91 26.48 10.24 5.65
CA TYR A 91 25.62 10.54 4.48
C TYR A 91 25.98 11.88 3.83
N ALA A 92 26.18 12.93 4.66
CA ALA A 92 26.54 14.28 4.21
C ALA A 92 27.83 14.32 3.36
N LYS A 93 28.74 13.35 3.57
CA LYS A 93 29.96 13.18 2.76
C LYS A 93 29.68 13.05 1.26
N PHE A 94 28.54 12.51 0.91
CA PHE A 94 28.14 12.24 -0.48
C PHE A 94 27.13 13.25 -1.03
N ALA A 95 26.53 14.10 -0.19
CA ALA A 95 25.40 14.98 -0.54
C ALA A 95 25.65 15.90 -1.74
N ASN A 96 26.89 16.39 -1.88
CA ASN A 96 27.29 17.32 -2.94
C ASN A 96 28.06 16.66 -4.08
N MET A 97 28.18 15.33 -4.08
CA MET A 97 28.86 14.61 -5.14
C MET A 97 27.88 14.26 -6.28
N PRO A 98 28.30 14.36 -7.55
CA PRO A 98 27.49 13.89 -8.67
C PRO A 98 27.10 12.40 -8.48
N ILE A 99 25.87 12.06 -8.87
CA ILE A 99 25.31 10.70 -8.68
C ILE A 99 26.19 9.62 -9.30
N GLU A 100 26.78 9.89 -10.47
CA GLU A 100 27.67 8.97 -11.18
C GLU A 100 28.96 8.68 -10.39
N GLN A 101 29.43 9.66 -9.62
CA GLN A 101 30.61 9.48 -8.77
C GLN A 101 30.23 8.73 -7.48
N VAL A 102 29.09 9.05 -6.89
CA VAL A 102 28.55 8.33 -5.72
C VAL A 102 28.29 6.86 -6.07
N ALA A 103 27.74 6.58 -7.24
CA ALA A 103 27.48 5.22 -7.72
C ALA A 103 28.75 4.37 -7.88
N LYS A 104 29.90 4.99 -8.13
CA LYS A 104 31.21 4.31 -8.24
C LYS A 104 31.92 4.15 -6.91
N ASN A 105 31.51 4.93 -5.89
CA ASN A 105 32.17 4.88 -4.58
C ASN A 105 31.77 3.61 -3.81
N PRO A 106 32.73 2.77 -3.36
CA PRO A 106 32.42 1.51 -2.71
C PRO A 106 31.69 1.68 -1.35
N GLU A 107 32.04 2.73 -0.61
CA GLU A 107 31.39 3.04 0.69
C GLU A 107 29.92 3.45 0.46
N ALA A 108 29.67 4.35 -0.48
CA ALA A 108 28.32 4.79 -0.85
C ALA A 108 27.48 3.62 -1.40
N ARG A 109 28.07 2.74 -2.20
CA ARG A 109 27.39 1.54 -2.69
C ARG A 109 26.98 0.58 -1.58
N ALA A 110 27.86 0.36 -0.59
CA ALA A 110 27.54 -0.48 0.56
C ALA A 110 26.38 0.13 1.39
N ILE A 111 26.39 1.44 1.59
CA ILE A 111 25.28 2.16 2.26
C ILE A 111 24.00 2.05 1.44
N GLY A 112 24.05 2.32 0.13
CA GLY A 112 22.92 2.20 -0.78
C GLY A 112 22.33 0.80 -0.81
N GLN A 113 23.17 -0.23 -0.81
CA GLN A 113 22.75 -1.63 -0.73
C GLN A 113 22.00 -1.92 0.58
N ASN A 114 22.52 -1.44 1.71
CA ASN A 114 21.84 -1.62 3.00
C ASN A 114 20.49 -0.91 3.05
N LEU A 115 20.40 0.31 2.52
CA LEU A 115 19.13 1.03 2.39
C LEU A 115 18.16 0.28 1.47
N PHE A 116 18.64 -0.22 0.33
CA PHE A 116 17.86 -1.01 -0.62
C PHE A 116 17.33 -2.29 0.03
N ASN A 117 18.18 -3.00 0.76
CA ASN A 117 17.80 -4.21 1.49
C ASN A 117 16.78 -3.94 2.60
N THR A 118 16.74 -2.73 3.12
CA THR A 118 15.81 -2.35 4.19
C THR A 118 14.44 -1.96 3.64
N TYR A 119 14.40 -1.23 2.52
CA TYR A 119 13.17 -0.57 2.07
C TYR A 119 12.62 -1.08 0.73
N CYS A 120 13.45 -1.70 -0.12
CA CYS A 120 13.12 -1.92 -1.52
C CYS A 120 13.02 -3.40 -1.93
N ILE A 121 13.72 -4.30 -1.24
CA ILE A 121 13.84 -5.70 -1.65
C ILE A 121 12.50 -6.44 -1.66
N GLN A 122 11.55 -6.04 -0.83
CA GLN A 122 10.26 -6.72 -0.73
C GLN A 122 9.51 -6.70 -2.07
N CYS A 123 9.68 -5.64 -2.85
CA CYS A 123 9.06 -5.50 -4.16
C CYS A 123 10.04 -5.81 -5.30
N HIS A 124 11.28 -5.28 -5.22
CA HIS A 124 12.24 -5.36 -6.30
C HIS A 124 13.17 -6.58 -6.25
N GLY A 125 13.07 -7.42 -5.19
CA GLY A 125 13.96 -8.56 -4.98
C GLY A 125 15.35 -8.17 -4.46
N SER A 126 16.06 -9.10 -3.82
CA SER A 126 17.40 -8.86 -3.29
C SER A 126 18.46 -8.68 -4.37
N ASP A 127 18.19 -9.18 -5.58
CA ASP A 127 19.03 -9.02 -6.78
C ASP A 127 18.58 -7.83 -7.65
N ALA A 128 17.57 -7.08 -7.20
CA ALA A 128 16.96 -5.95 -7.86
C ALA A 128 16.37 -6.25 -9.26
N LYS A 129 16.16 -7.55 -9.60
CA LYS A 129 15.57 -7.95 -10.90
C LYS A 129 14.07 -7.89 -10.95
N GLY A 130 13.44 -7.51 -9.82
CA GLY A 130 12.00 -7.42 -9.72
C GLY A 130 11.29 -8.76 -9.71
N SER A 131 10.01 -8.70 -9.92
CA SER A 131 9.12 -9.86 -10.07
C SER A 131 7.88 -9.46 -10.86
N LYS A 132 6.93 -10.37 -11.08
CA LYS A 132 5.69 -10.05 -11.80
C LYS A 132 4.98 -8.86 -11.15
N GLY A 133 4.85 -7.75 -11.88
CA GLY A 133 4.27 -6.49 -11.43
C GLY A 133 5.27 -5.49 -10.81
N PHE A 134 6.52 -5.89 -10.59
CA PHE A 134 7.58 -5.03 -10.06
C PHE A 134 8.78 -5.00 -11.02
N PRO A 135 9.23 -3.80 -11.46
CA PRO A 135 10.24 -3.69 -12.51
C PRO A 135 11.61 -4.19 -12.06
N ASN A 136 12.36 -4.71 -13.03
CA ASN A 136 13.77 -4.98 -12.91
C ASN A 136 14.53 -3.64 -12.93
N LEU A 137 15.40 -3.42 -11.96
CA LEU A 137 16.21 -2.19 -11.84
C LEU A 137 17.64 -2.38 -12.36
N THR A 138 17.95 -3.57 -12.89
CA THR A 138 19.29 -3.90 -13.39
C THR A 138 19.39 -3.86 -14.92
N ASP A 139 18.26 -3.65 -15.61
CA ASP A 139 18.20 -3.48 -17.06
C ASP A 139 18.13 -1.98 -17.44
N ASN A 140 17.98 -1.73 -18.75
CA ASN A 140 17.88 -0.37 -19.30
C ASN A 140 16.46 -0.01 -19.75
N ASP A 141 15.45 -0.77 -19.31
CA ASP A 141 14.05 -0.50 -19.64
C ASP A 141 13.37 0.32 -18.52
N TRP A 142 13.26 1.62 -18.75
CA TRP A 142 12.76 2.59 -17.79
C TRP A 142 11.52 3.31 -18.30
N LEU A 143 10.34 2.92 -17.85
CA LEU A 143 9.09 3.57 -18.23
C LEU A 143 9.08 5.08 -17.88
N TRP A 144 9.68 5.46 -16.74
CA TRP A 144 9.69 6.84 -16.25
C TRP A 144 10.99 7.59 -16.54
N GLY A 145 11.95 6.94 -17.22
CA GLY A 145 13.29 7.45 -17.49
C GLY A 145 14.33 6.90 -16.51
N GLY A 146 15.51 6.58 -17.06
CA GLY A 146 16.65 6.01 -16.33
C GLY A 146 17.74 7.04 -15.98
N GLU A 147 17.50 8.31 -16.24
CA GLU A 147 18.38 9.41 -15.85
C GLU A 147 18.36 9.58 -14.33
N PRO A 148 19.49 9.99 -13.70
CA PRO A 148 19.58 10.16 -12.25
C PRO A 148 18.43 10.97 -11.66
N GLU A 149 18.07 12.08 -12.31
CA GLU A 149 17.01 13.00 -11.86
C GLU A 149 15.64 12.32 -11.89
N LYS A 150 15.39 11.48 -12.91
CA LYS A 150 14.11 10.74 -13.03
C LYS A 150 14.00 9.60 -12.03
N ILE A 151 15.11 8.91 -11.76
CA ILE A 151 15.18 7.90 -10.70
C ILE A 151 14.98 8.56 -9.34
N HIS A 152 15.65 9.68 -9.08
CA HIS A 152 15.47 10.46 -7.85
C HIS A 152 14.01 10.85 -7.64
N GLU A 153 13.40 11.48 -8.65
CA GLU A 153 12.00 11.88 -8.62
C GLU A 153 11.06 10.68 -8.38
N THR A 154 11.37 9.54 -8.99
CA THR A 154 10.58 8.31 -8.84
C THR A 154 10.64 7.78 -7.42
N ILE A 155 11.80 7.77 -6.78
CA ILE A 155 11.96 7.32 -5.40
C ILE A 155 11.35 8.35 -4.44
N GLU A 156 11.60 9.64 -4.64
CA GLU A 156 11.10 10.71 -3.77
C GLU A 156 9.57 10.78 -3.75
N LYS A 157 8.96 10.88 -4.96
CA LYS A 157 7.53 11.16 -5.11
C LYS A 157 6.67 9.94 -5.34
N GLY A 158 7.29 8.80 -5.62
CA GLY A 158 6.58 7.60 -6.07
C GLY A 158 6.03 7.74 -7.50
N ARG A 159 5.40 6.68 -7.99
CA ARG A 159 4.77 6.63 -9.32
C ARG A 159 3.48 5.83 -9.28
N THR A 160 2.54 6.21 -10.11
CA THR A 160 1.31 5.44 -10.36
C THR A 160 1.17 5.26 -11.85
N ALA A 161 1.02 4.01 -12.28
CA ALA A 161 0.76 3.66 -13.67
C ALA A 161 -0.56 2.90 -13.77
N THR A 162 -1.40 3.28 -14.73
CA THR A 162 -2.70 2.64 -14.96
C THR A 162 -2.89 2.36 -16.44
N MET A 163 -3.19 1.13 -16.77
CA MET A 163 -3.71 0.71 -18.06
C MET A 163 -5.20 0.36 -17.89
N ALA A 164 -6.05 0.97 -18.67
CA ALA A 164 -7.50 0.73 -18.62
C ALA A 164 -7.84 -0.73 -19.01
N ALA A 165 -8.94 -1.24 -18.46
CA ALA A 165 -9.51 -2.52 -18.85
C ALA A 165 -10.25 -2.39 -20.18
N TRP A 166 -9.81 -3.08 -21.20
CA TRP A 166 -10.39 -3.03 -22.55
C TRP A 166 -11.34 -4.19 -22.84
N GLY A 167 -11.42 -5.19 -21.97
CA GLY A 167 -12.31 -6.34 -22.11
C GLY A 167 -13.76 -5.95 -22.39
N PRO A 168 -14.38 -5.06 -21.59
CA PRO A 168 -15.77 -4.65 -21.79
C PRO A 168 -16.01 -3.93 -23.13
N ALA A 169 -15.06 -3.14 -23.61
CA ALA A 169 -15.21 -2.36 -24.85
C ALA A 169 -14.90 -3.19 -26.11
N LEU A 170 -13.95 -4.11 -26.02
CA LEU A 170 -13.52 -4.91 -27.16
C LEU A 170 -14.26 -6.24 -27.29
N GLY A 171 -14.59 -6.88 -26.18
CA GLY A 171 -15.02 -8.28 -26.15
C GLY A 171 -13.87 -9.25 -26.42
N GLU A 172 -14.10 -10.52 -26.09
CA GLU A 172 -13.07 -11.55 -26.04
C GLU A 172 -12.28 -11.73 -27.34
N GLU A 173 -12.97 -11.78 -28.49
CA GLU A 173 -12.32 -12.05 -29.79
C GLU A 173 -11.41 -10.89 -30.22
N ARG A 174 -11.87 -9.65 -30.09
CA ARG A 174 -11.03 -8.48 -30.43
C ARG A 174 -9.86 -8.29 -29.47
N VAL A 175 -10.03 -8.68 -28.21
CA VAL A 175 -8.89 -8.72 -27.26
C VAL A 175 -7.83 -9.72 -27.73
N LYS A 176 -8.25 -10.92 -28.20
CA LYS A 176 -7.34 -11.91 -28.77
C LYS A 176 -6.63 -11.36 -30.04
N ASP A 177 -7.36 -10.63 -30.89
CA ASP A 177 -6.78 -10.02 -32.08
C ASP A 177 -5.70 -8.98 -31.70
N VAL A 178 -6.00 -8.06 -30.78
CA VAL A 178 -5.01 -7.09 -30.27
C VAL A 178 -3.81 -7.78 -29.61
N ALA A 179 -4.06 -8.82 -28.83
CA ALA A 179 -2.99 -9.57 -28.16
C ALA A 179 -2.04 -10.23 -29.17
N ASN A 180 -2.55 -10.79 -30.26
CA ASN A 180 -1.72 -11.34 -31.35
C ASN A 180 -0.92 -10.26 -32.07
N TYR A 181 -1.49 -9.08 -32.27
CA TYR A 181 -0.72 -7.95 -32.82
C TYR A 181 0.39 -7.52 -31.86
N VAL A 182 0.13 -7.37 -30.58
CA VAL A 182 1.14 -7.04 -29.57
C VAL A 182 2.25 -8.08 -29.56
N MET A 183 1.92 -9.36 -29.64
CA MET A 183 2.91 -10.43 -29.75
C MET A 183 3.73 -10.30 -31.03
N SER A 184 3.14 -9.93 -32.17
CA SER A 184 3.85 -9.76 -33.44
C SER A 184 4.90 -8.66 -33.41
N LEU A 185 4.84 -7.74 -32.44
CA LEU A 185 5.82 -6.66 -32.29
C LEU A 185 7.15 -7.14 -31.72
N SER A 186 7.15 -8.22 -30.94
CA SER A 186 8.33 -8.70 -30.19
C SER A 186 8.63 -10.19 -30.33
N LYS A 187 7.74 -10.97 -30.96
CA LYS A 187 7.87 -12.43 -31.09
C LYS A 187 8.09 -12.88 -32.53
N SER A 188 8.59 -14.09 -32.68
CA SER A 188 8.70 -14.74 -33.98
C SER A 188 7.30 -15.20 -34.46
N LYS A 189 7.19 -15.37 -35.81
CA LYS A 189 5.90 -15.64 -36.48
C LYS A 189 5.20 -16.95 -36.05
N ASP A 190 5.95 -17.90 -35.54
CA ASP A 190 5.45 -19.17 -35.01
C ASP A 190 4.73 -19.03 -33.64
N GLN A 191 4.81 -17.86 -33.02
CA GLN A 191 4.27 -17.61 -31.67
C GLN A 191 2.95 -16.84 -31.66
N TYR A 192 2.44 -16.41 -32.80
CA TYR A 192 1.19 -15.67 -32.92
C TYR A 192 0.45 -15.99 -34.21
N ASP A 193 -0.84 -15.72 -34.26
CA ASP A 193 -1.69 -15.85 -35.44
C ASP A 193 -1.60 -14.57 -36.29
N GLU A 194 -1.11 -14.70 -37.56
CA GLU A 194 -0.92 -13.56 -38.45
C GLU A 194 -2.22 -12.87 -38.86
N GLU A 195 -3.32 -13.64 -39.07
CA GLU A 195 -4.61 -13.07 -39.42
C GLU A 195 -5.19 -12.28 -38.26
N ARG A 196 -5.10 -12.83 -37.05
CA ARG A 196 -5.49 -12.10 -35.83
C ARG A 196 -4.63 -10.86 -35.61
N ALA A 197 -3.33 -10.95 -35.83
CA ALA A 197 -2.43 -9.82 -35.72
C ALA A 197 -2.77 -8.70 -36.71
N ALA A 198 -3.15 -9.04 -37.95
CA ALA A 198 -3.58 -8.05 -38.94
C ALA A 198 -4.85 -7.30 -38.49
N ARG A 199 -5.88 -8.02 -37.97
CA ARG A 199 -7.08 -7.39 -37.39
C ARG A 199 -6.74 -6.57 -36.14
N GLY A 200 -5.88 -7.10 -35.27
CA GLY A 200 -5.43 -6.46 -34.05
C GLY A 200 -4.70 -5.13 -34.30
N LYS A 201 -3.92 -5.04 -35.39
CA LYS A 201 -3.24 -3.81 -35.81
C LYS A 201 -4.23 -2.66 -36.05
N VAL A 202 -5.36 -2.94 -36.69
CA VAL A 202 -6.39 -1.93 -36.93
C VAL A 202 -6.96 -1.40 -35.62
N LEU A 203 -7.24 -2.31 -34.66
CA LEU A 203 -7.76 -1.95 -33.33
C LEU A 203 -6.72 -1.21 -32.47
N PHE A 204 -5.44 -1.57 -32.61
CA PHE A 204 -4.34 -0.90 -31.92
C PHE A 204 -4.18 0.56 -32.37
N SER A 205 -4.32 0.81 -33.68
CA SER A 205 -4.09 2.12 -34.29
C SER A 205 -5.36 2.95 -34.47
N GLY A 206 -6.52 2.46 -34.04
CA GLY A 206 -7.80 3.13 -34.20
C GLY A 206 -8.85 2.80 -33.16
N PRO A 207 -10.06 3.41 -33.31
CA PRO A 207 -11.15 3.14 -32.41
C PRO A 207 -11.55 1.65 -32.36
N PRO A 208 -12.07 1.19 -31.21
CA PRO A 208 -12.35 1.94 -29.98
C PRO A 208 -11.18 2.04 -29.02
N ALA A 209 -10.05 1.30 -29.22
CA ALA A 209 -9.02 1.14 -28.20
C ALA A 209 -7.91 2.18 -28.27
N ASN A 210 -7.48 2.60 -29.49
CA ASN A 210 -6.43 3.61 -29.67
C ASN A 210 -5.18 3.36 -28.81
N CYS A 211 -4.69 2.12 -28.78
CA CYS A 211 -3.57 1.71 -27.91
C CYS A 211 -2.29 2.51 -28.18
N PHE A 212 -2.11 2.96 -29.44
CA PHE A 212 -0.97 3.77 -29.87
C PHE A 212 -0.81 5.07 -29.08
N THR A 213 -1.86 5.65 -28.52
CA THR A 213 -1.81 6.89 -27.73
C THR A 213 -0.91 6.79 -26.50
N CYS A 214 -0.81 5.58 -25.94
CA CYS A 214 0.08 5.31 -24.80
C CYS A 214 1.33 4.51 -25.20
N HIS A 215 1.17 3.57 -26.16
CA HIS A 215 2.25 2.67 -26.53
C HIS A 215 3.05 3.10 -27.78
N GLY A 216 2.69 4.22 -28.40
CA GLY A 216 3.30 4.71 -29.64
C GLY A 216 2.81 3.98 -30.89
N ASP A 217 2.93 4.60 -32.07
CA ASP A 217 2.38 4.11 -33.33
C ASP A 217 2.92 2.74 -33.75
N LYS A 218 4.16 2.42 -33.35
CA LYS A 218 4.84 1.15 -33.60
C LYS A 218 4.96 0.28 -32.36
N GLY A 219 4.28 0.63 -31.29
CA GLY A 219 4.40 -0.06 -30.00
C GLY A 219 5.71 0.18 -29.24
N GLN A 220 6.49 1.20 -29.64
CA GLN A 220 7.81 1.51 -29.06
C GLN A 220 7.74 2.11 -27.64
N GLY A 221 6.53 2.32 -27.11
CA GLY A 221 6.27 2.97 -25.83
C GLY A 221 6.39 4.49 -25.88
N ILE A 222 5.80 5.13 -24.88
CA ILE A 222 5.93 6.57 -24.63
C ILE A 222 6.32 6.74 -23.17
N GLN A 223 7.43 7.41 -22.91
CA GLN A 223 7.95 7.61 -21.56
C GLN A 223 6.89 8.24 -20.65
N GLY A 224 6.65 7.62 -19.50
CA GLY A 224 5.66 8.07 -18.52
C GLY A 224 4.21 7.71 -18.84
N LEU A 225 3.90 7.13 -20.00
CA LEU A 225 2.54 6.77 -20.40
C LEU A 225 2.38 5.25 -20.59
N GLY A 226 3.15 4.63 -21.46
CA GLY A 226 3.01 3.22 -21.74
C GLY A 226 4.35 2.55 -22.08
N PRO A 227 4.56 1.30 -21.64
CA PRO A 227 5.80 0.57 -21.90
C PRO A 227 5.99 0.25 -23.38
N ASN A 228 7.23 -0.01 -23.75
CA ASN A 228 7.62 -0.55 -25.04
C ASN A 228 7.09 -1.99 -25.18
N LEU A 229 6.44 -2.28 -26.30
CA LEU A 229 5.88 -3.58 -26.61
C LEU A 229 6.71 -4.33 -27.68
N THR A 230 7.80 -3.70 -28.16
CA THR A 230 8.65 -4.26 -29.23
C THR A 230 9.86 -5.02 -28.72
N ASP A 231 10.09 -5.01 -27.41
CA ASP A 231 11.18 -5.73 -26.74
C ASP A 231 10.69 -6.99 -26.03
N ASN A 232 11.57 -7.63 -25.27
CA ASN A 232 11.29 -8.84 -24.51
C ASN A 232 11.10 -8.57 -23.00
N VAL A 233 10.96 -7.30 -22.59
CA VAL A 233 10.79 -6.93 -21.19
C VAL A 233 9.29 -6.81 -20.86
N TRP A 234 8.79 -7.71 -20.05
CA TRP A 234 7.36 -7.84 -19.75
C TRP A 234 7.09 -7.83 -18.25
N LEU A 235 6.67 -6.69 -17.72
CA LEU A 235 6.38 -6.53 -16.29
C LEU A 235 5.33 -7.52 -15.76
N TRP A 236 4.32 -7.84 -16.58
CA TRP A 236 3.20 -8.74 -16.20
C TRP A 236 3.28 -10.12 -16.87
N GLY A 237 4.36 -10.37 -17.62
CA GLY A 237 4.59 -11.58 -18.39
C GLY A 237 4.20 -11.45 -19.86
N GLY A 238 5.06 -11.97 -20.76
CA GLY A 238 4.94 -11.88 -22.21
C GLY A 238 4.31 -13.11 -22.87
N THR A 239 3.59 -13.97 -22.14
CA THR A 239 2.82 -15.06 -22.74
C THR A 239 1.50 -14.52 -23.29
N GLN A 240 0.94 -15.18 -24.32
CA GLN A 240 -0.37 -14.81 -24.88
C GLN A 240 -1.43 -14.67 -23.82
N LYS A 241 -1.50 -15.62 -22.88
CA LYS A 241 -2.43 -15.60 -21.77
C LYS A 241 -2.26 -14.33 -20.89
N SER A 242 -1.03 -13.98 -20.55
CA SER A 242 -0.74 -12.81 -19.71
C SER A 242 -1.06 -11.49 -20.43
N ILE A 243 -0.82 -11.43 -21.73
CA ILE A 243 -1.14 -10.26 -22.56
C ILE A 243 -2.66 -10.10 -22.68
N ILE A 244 -3.41 -11.18 -22.97
CA ILE A 244 -4.88 -11.19 -22.99
C ILE A 244 -5.44 -10.73 -21.64
N GLU A 245 -4.93 -11.30 -20.52
CA GLU A 245 -5.35 -10.92 -19.18
C GLU A 245 -5.10 -9.42 -18.90
N THR A 246 -3.94 -8.91 -19.34
CA THR A 246 -3.57 -7.50 -19.17
C THR A 246 -4.48 -6.57 -19.97
N ILE A 247 -4.79 -6.91 -21.23
CA ILE A 247 -5.69 -6.11 -22.06
C ILE A 247 -7.13 -6.18 -21.53
N THR A 248 -7.59 -7.37 -21.14
CA THR A 248 -8.96 -7.58 -20.65
C THR A 248 -9.24 -6.80 -19.36
N ASN A 249 -8.36 -6.95 -18.38
CA ASN A 249 -8.60 -6.47 -17.02
C ASN A 249 -7.92 -5.13 -16.71
N GLY A 250 -7.05 -4.66 -17.61
CA GLY A 250 -6.16 -3.55 -17.32
C GLY A 250 -5.11 -3.88 -16.27
N ARG A 251 -4.31 -2.87 -15.91
CA ARG A 251 -3.31 -2.98 -14.83
C ARG A 251 -3.23 -1.69 -14.04
N HIS A 252 -3.03 -1.82 -12.76
CA HIS A 252 -2.73 -0.72 -11.86
C HIS A 252 -1.49 -1.05 -11.06
N SER A 253 -0.49 -0.19 -11.10
CA SER A 253 0.77 -0.34 -10.38
C SER A 253 1.08 0.93 -9.63
N GLN A 254 1.54 0.79 -8.39
CA GLN A 254 1.92 1.92 -7.56
C GLN A 254 3.27 1.66 -6.89
N MET A 255 4.20 2.59 -7.05
CA MET A 255 5.39 2.72 -6.24
C MET A 255 5.15 3.85 -5.23
N PRO A 256 5.22 3.61 -3.91
CA PRO A 256 4.99 4.64 -2.91
C PRO A 256 6.11 5.69 -2.92
N ALA A 257 5.79 6.90 -2.43
CA ALA A 257 6.75 7.96 -2.23
C ALA A 257 7.62 7.69 -0.98
N TRP A 258 8.93 7.68 -1.15
CA TRP A 258 9.90 7.44 -0.08
C TRP A 258 10.52 8.71 0.50
N GLY A 259 10.30 9.88 -0.10
CA GLY A 259 10.83 11.16 0.35
C GLY A 259 10.42 11.57 1.77
N ARG A 260 9.39 10.93 2.35
CA ARG A 260 9.02 11.13 3.76
C ARG A 260 9.81 10.26 4.74
N PHE A 261 10.40 9.17 4.25
CA PHE A 261 11.12 8.18 5.07
C PHE A 261 12.63 8.28 4.90
N LEU A 262 13.07 8.70 3.73
CA LEU A 262 14.47 8.91 3.40
C LEU A 262 14.74 10.42 3.39
N ASP A 263 15.67 10.87 4.25
CA ASP A 263 16.19 12.23 4.16
C ASP A 263 16.93 12.44 2.83
N LYS A 264 17.24 13.70 2.50
CA LYS A 264 17.83 14.06 1.21
C LYS A 264 19.13 13.32 0.90
N ASP A 265 19.97 13.11 1.90
CA ASP A 265 21.28 12.50 1.72
C ASP A 265 21.15 10.99 1.48
N LYS A 266 20.25 10.30 2.21
CA LYS A 266 19.92 8.90 1.96
C LYS A 266 19.24 8.71 0.61
N LEU A 267 18.34 9.62 0.23
CA LEU A 267 17.67 9.60 -1.07
C LEU A 267 18.69 9.74 -2.22
N HIS A 268 19.67 10.64 -2.06
CA HIS A 268 20.77 10.83 -3.01
C HIS A 268 21.61 9.55 -3.20
N ILE A 269 22.01 8.93 -2.10
CA ILE A 269 22.78 7.66 -2.12
C ILE A 269 21.93 6.52 -2.71
N MET A 270 20.63 6.45 -2.37
CA MET A 270 19.72 5.45 -2.92
C MET A 270 19.57 5.61 -4.43
N THR A 271 19.41 6.85 -4.90
CA THR A 271 19.37 7.16 -6.35
C THR A 271 20.63 6.70 -7.05
N ALA A 272 21.79 7.00 -6.48
CA ALA A 272 23.07 6.59 -7.02
C ALA A 272 23.24 5.06 -7.04
N TYR A 273 22.78 4.37 -6.00
CA TYR A 273 22.79 2.91 -5.93
C TYR A 273 21.93 2.30 -7.04
N VAL A 274 20.66 2.73 -7.17
CA VAL A 274 19.72 2.22 -8.18
C VAL A 274 20.22 2.52 -9.58
N TRP A 275 20.68 3.75 -9.84
CA TRP A 275 21.28 4.12 -11.13
C TRP A 275 22.49 3.24 -11.47
N GLY A 276 23.33 2.95 -10.49
CA GLY A 276 24.52 2.11 -10.66
C GLY A 276 24.22 0.63 -10.90
N LEU A 277 22.99 0.15 -10.66
CA LEU A 277 22.61 -1.25 -10.94
C LEU A 277 22.52 -1.52 -12.45
N SER A 278 22.00 -0.58 -13.24
CA SER A 278 21.88 -0.66 -14.68
C SER A 278 23.08 -0.07 -15.43
N ASN A 279 23.85 0.83 -14.78
CA ASN A 279 24.98 1.55 -15.40
C ASN A 279 26.35 1.08 -14.88
N LYS A 280 26.58 -0.24 -14.85
CA LYS A 280 27.81 -0.86 -14.34
C LYS A 280 29.08 -0.34 -15.03
N ASP A 281 28.98 0.02 -16.31
CA ASP A 281 30.10 0.51 -17.14
C ASP A 281 30.19 2.05 -17.17
N GLY A 282 29.38 2.76 -16.38
CA GLY A 282 29.36 4.22 -16.34
C GLY A 282 28.88 4.91 -17.62
N LYS A 283 28.27 4.17 -18.54
CA LYS A 283 27.60 4.73 -19.70
C LYS A 283 26.17 5.08 -19.36
N ALA A 284 25.80 6.34 -19.50
CA ALA A 284 24.43 6.78 -19.34
C ALA A 284 23.49 5.99 -20.27
N PRO A 285 22.24 5.69 -19.86
CA PRO A 285 21.27 5.06 -20.74
C PRO A 285 21.19 5.86 -22.05
N VAL A 286 21.20 5.16 -23.17
CA VAL A 286 21.03 5.77 -24.48
C VAL A 286 19.71 6.50 -24.48
N LYS A 287 19.72 7.83 -24.64
CA LYS A 287 18.49 8.63 -24.84
C LYS A 287 17.71 8.00 -25.99
N LYS A 288 16.62 7.29 -25.69
CA LYS A 288 15.61 6.98 -26.70
C LYS A 288 15.05 8.32 -27.19
N ALA A 289 14.97 8.47 -28.49
CA ALA A 289 14.55 9.71 -29.17
C ALA A 289 13.33 10.34 -28.49
N GLU A 290 13.47 11.60 -28.14
CA GLU A 290 12.42 12.46 -27.61
C GLU A 290 11.25 12.49 -28.61
N PRO A 291 10.03 12.14 -28.23
CA PRO A 291 8.87 12.37 -29.09
C PRO A 291 8.63 13.88 -29.17
N ALA A 292 8.37 14.35 -30.39
CA ALA A 292 8.03 15.73 -30.69
C ALA A 292 6.97 16.25 -29.69
N SER A 293 7.23 17.40 -29.11
CA SER A 293 6.44 18.10 -28.11
C SER A 293 4.97 18.22 -28.51
N ALA A 294 4.09 17.56 -27.74
CA ALA A 294 2.68 17.92 -27.68
C ALA A 294 2.52 19.20 -26.81
N PRO A 295 1.63 20.14 -27.17
CA PRO A 295 1.49 21.40 -26.45
C PRO A 295 0.99 21.16 -25.01
N ALA A 296 1.65 21.81 -24.06
CA ALA A 296 1.34 21.75 -22.64
C ALA A 296 -0.06 22.28 -22.34
N PRO A 297 -0.85 21.64 -21.48
CA PRO A 297 -2.02 22.29 -20.90
C PRO A 297 -1.57 23.31 -19.86
N ALA A 298 -2.20 24.48 -19.92
CA ALA A 298 -1.92 25.67 -19.13
C ALA A 298 -1.92 25.40 -17.61
N SER A 299 -0.88 25.89 -16.95
CA SER A 299 -0.74 25.89 -15.50
C SER A 299 -1.76 26.81 -14.84
N ALA A 300 -2.56 26.27 -13.92
CA ALA A 300 -3.21 27.07 -12.90
C ALA A 300 -2.36 26.99 -11.63
N ALA A 301 -1.81 28.13 -11.25
CA ALA A 301 -1.10 28.34 -10.00
C ALA A 301 -2.05 28.15 -8.79
N ALA A 302 -1.63 27.40 -7.80
CA ALA A 302 -2.22 27.44 -6.48
C ALA A 302 -1.12 27.43 -5.42
N SER A 303 -1.19 28.44 -4.61
CA SER A 303 -0.35 28.86 -3.52
C SER A 303 -0.17 27.82 -2.42
N SER A 304 1.03 27.88 -1.84
CA SER A 304 1.45 27.25 -0.59
C SER A 304 0.57 27.64 0.61
N ALA A 305 0.22 26.67 1.43
CA ALA A 305 -0.09 26.87 2.84
C ALA A 305 0.40 25.67 3.65
N ASP A 306 1.19 25.98 4.65
CA ASP A 306 1.68 25.10 5.72
C ASP A 306 0.56 24.34 6.43
N ALA A 307 0.83 23.09 6.77
CA ALA A 307 0.27 22.46 7.96
C ALA A 307 1.13 21.28 8.41
N SER A 308 1.65 21.45 9.60
CA SER A 308 2.40 20.51 10.44
C SER A 308 1.60 19.26 10.87
N SER A 309 2.38 18.22 11.10
CA SER A 309 2.23 17.12 12.09
C SER A 309 1.02 16.18 12.05
N ALA A 310 1.30 14.90 11.93
CA ALA A 310 1.01 13.86 12.91
C ALA A 310 1.46 12.48 12.42
N SER A 311 2.22 11.89 13.26
CA SER A 311 2.77 10.55 13.42
C SER A 311 1.82 9.38 13.17
N ALA A 312 2.40 8.32 12.59
CA ALA A 312 1.87 6.97 12.65
C ALA A 312 2.82 6.05 13.45
N PRO A 313 2.31 5.10 14.22
CA PRO A 313 3.18 4.10 14.84
C PRO A 313 3.30 2.85 13.96
N ALA A 314 4.51 2.35 13.89
CA ALA A 314 4.82 0.99 13.46
C ALA A 314 4.39 0.00 14.56
N GLN A 315 3.80 -1.12 14.19
CA GLN A 315 3.82 -2.33 15.01
C GLN A 315 4.26 -3.49 14.15
N ALA A 316 5.43 -4.00 14.51
CA ALA A 316 5.89 -5.34 14.20
C ALA A 316 5.50 -6.23 15.37
N GLU A 317 4.93 -7.39 15.11
CA GLU A 317 5.11 -8.61 15.93
C GLU A 317 4.74 -9.84 15.11
N LYS A 318 5.77 -10.61 14.92
CA LYS A 318 6.13 -11.98 15.35
C LYS A 318 5.36 -13.13 14.70
N ALA A 319 6.22 -13.87 14.05
CA ALA A 319 6.01 -15.23 13.55
C ALA A 319 5.73 -16.25 14.66
N ALA A 320 4.88 -17.22 14.39
CA ALA A 320 5.01 -18.59 14.87
C ALA A 320 4.24 -19.55 13.96
N SER A 321 5.00 -20.39 13.33
CA SER A 321 4.99 -21.86 13.13
C SER A 321 3.67 -22.56 12.78
N ALA A 322 3.73 -23.14 11.60
CA ALA A 322 3.42 -24.51 11.18
C ALA A 322 2.30 -25.32 11.87
N ALA A 323 1.34 -25.77 11.08
CA ALA A 323 1.04 -27.19 10.90
C ALA A 323 -0.13 -27.43 9.92
N ASP A 324 0.12 -28.32 8.98
CA ASP A 324 -0.80 -29.22 8.28
C ASP A 324 -2.30 -28.93 8.19
N ALA A 325 -2.80 -28.82 6.94
CA ALA A 325 -4.10 -29.38 6.60
C ALA A 325 -4.31 -29.54 5.10
N LYS A 326 -4.33 -30.72 4.68
CA LYS A 326 -5.20 -31.50 3.79
C LYS A 326 -6.13 -30.73 2.83
N ALA A 327 -5.88 -30.92 1.55
CA ALA A 327 -6.70 -30.52 0.42
C ALA A 327 -8.12 -31.12 0.47
N ALA A 328 -9.11 -30.27 0.13
CA ALA A 328 -10.42 -30.70 -0.34
C ALA A 328 -10.78 -29.93 -1.60
N ALA A 329 -11.19 -30.63 -2.62
CA ALA A 329 -11.53 -30.19 -3.96
C ALA A 329 -12.83 -29.36 -4.02
N PRO A 330 -13.04 -28.55 -5.08
CA PRO A 330 -14.16 -27.61 -5.17
C PRO A 330 -15.45 -28.29 -5.63
N ALA A 331 -16.55 -27.90 -4.99
CA ALA A 331 -17.91 -28.25 -5.42
C ALA A 331 -18.38 -27.24 -6.47
N GLU A 332 -18.99 -27.76 -7.52
CA GLU A 332 -19.60 -27.04 -8.64
C GLU A 332 -20.70 -26.07 -8.20
N ALA A 333 -20.63 -24.85 -8.66
CA ALA A 333 -21.69 -23.84 -8.53
C ALA A 333 -22.67 -23.98 -9.68
N LYS A 334 -23.93 -24.26 -9.37
CA LYS A 334 -25.08 -24.19 -10.27
C LYS A 334 -25.45 -22.72 -10.56
N PRO A 335 -26.03 -22.42 -11.75
CA PRO A 335 -26.39 -21.07 -12.10
C PRO A 335 -27.57 -20.56 -11.27
N VAL A 336 -27.44 -19.35 -10.73
CA VAL A 336 -28.52 -18.67 -10.03
C VAL A 336 -29.28 -17.80 -11.03
N GLU A 337 -30.55 -18.12 -11.13
CA GLU A 337 -31.63 -17.50 -11.86
C GLU A 337 -31.79 -16.02 -11.43
N LYS A 338 -32.10 -15.16 -12.40
CA LYS A 338 -32.43 -13.74 -12.17
C LYS A 338 -33.67 -13.64 -11.28
N ALA A 339 -33.50 -13.13 -10.09
CA ALA A 339 -34.60 -12.73 -9.23
C ALA A 339 -34.84 -11.22 -9.33
N ASP A 340 -36.08 -10.87 -9.51
CA ASP A 340 -36.70 -9.58 -9.68
C ASP A 340 -36.40 -8.58 -8.55
N ALA A 341 -36.29 -7.31 -8.92
CA ALA A 341 -36.05 -6.19 -8.04
C ALA A 341 -37.25 -5.94 -7.10
N SER A 342 -37.08 -6.27 -5.84
CA SER A 342 -37.90 -5.76 -4.73
C SER A 342 -36.98 -5.14 -3.70
N SER A 343 -37.21 -3.86 -3.34
CA SER A 343 -36.42 -2.94 -2.52
C SER A 343 -35.88 -3.54 -1.21
N ALA A 344 -34.76 -4.22 -1.27
CA ALA A 344 -33.91 -4.46 -0.12
C ALA A 344 -33.01 -3.23 0.07
N LYS A 345 -33.08 -2.61 1.24
CA LYS A 345 -32.27 -1.46 1.63
C LYS A 345 -30.79 -1.84 1.47
N VAL A 346 -30.11 -1.24 0.50
CA VAL A 346 -28.71 -1.52 0.20
C VAL A 346 -27.85 -1.20 1.43
N ASP A 347 -27.06 -2.16 1.90
CA ASP A 347 -26.14 -1.95 3.03
C ASP A 347 -24.89 -1.18 2.57
N GLY A 348 -24.93 0.14 2.71
CA GLY A 348 -23.81 1.02 2.36
C GLY A 348 -22.51 0.71 3.11
N LYS A 349 -22.59 0.12 4.31
CA LYS A 349 -21.42 -0.34 5.06
C LYS A 349 -20.75 -1.52 4.37
N ALA A 350 -21.52 -2.51 3.99
CA ALA A 350 -20.98 -3.69 3.28
C ALA A 350 -20.33 -3.29 1.95
N VAL A 351 -20.95 -2.40 1.18
CA VAL A 351 -20.40 -1.87 -0.07
C VAL A 351 -19.10 -1.10 0.18
N PHE A 352 -19.06 -0.25 1.22
CA PHE A 352 -17.85 0.48 1.62
C PHE A 352 -16.70 -0.46 1.97
N GLU A 353 -16.95 -1.44 2.83
CA GLU A 353 -15.93 -2.40 3.28
C GLU A 353 -15.31 -3.19 2.11
N ALA A 354 -16.13 -3.57 1.15
CA ALA A 354 -15.71 -4.37 0.00
C ALA A 354 -15.00 -3.57 -1.10
N ASN A 355 -15.38 -2.29 -1.33
CA ASN A 355 -14.96 -1.57 -2.54
C ASN A 355 -14.26 -0.22 -2.27
N CYS A 356 -14.59 0.48 -1.19
CA CYS A 356 -14.16 1.86 -0.98
C CYS A 356 -13.09 2.00 0.10
N LYS A 357 -13.03 1.05 1.03
CA LYS A 357 -12.15 1.08 2.22
C LYS A 357 -10.67 1.17 1.86
N MET A 358 -10.24 0.58 0.76
CA MET A 358 -8.84 0.62 0.32
C MET A 358 -8.34 2.07 0.17
N CYS A 359 -9.18 2.96 -0.40
CA CYS A 359 -8.81 4.36 -0.60
C CYS A 359 -9.30 5.26 0.55
N HIS A 360 -10.53 5.04 1.05
CA HIS A 360 -11.18 5.89 2.05
C HIS A 360 -11.03 5.38 3.50
N GLY A 361 -10.20 4.38 3.72
CA GLY A 361 -9.83 3.89 5.07
C GLY A 361 -8.83 4.80 5.82
N GLY A 362 -8.39 5.91 5.20
CA GLY A 362 -7.50 6.89 5.82
C GLY A 362 -6.01 6.69 5.55
N THR A 363 -5.65 5.76 4.63
CA THR A 363 -4.26 5.45 4.29
C THR A 363 -3.75 6.16 3.02
N ILE A 364 -4.65 6.67 2.16
CA ILE A 364 -4.26 7.29 0.88
C ILE A 364 -4.34 8.81 0.99
N PRO A 365 -3.23 9.54 0.75
CA PRO A 365 -3.22 11.00 0.71
C PRO A 365 -4.16 11.54 -0.40
N GLY A 366 -5.03 12.49 -0.03
CA GLY A 366 -5.99 13.10 -0.96
C GLY A 366 -7.38 12.43 -1.01
N ALA A 367 -7.49 11.14 -0.63
CA ALA A 367 -8.78 10.50 -0.39
C ALA A 367 -9.26 10.81 1.04
N PRO A 368 -10.48 11.38 1.24
CA PRO A 368 -10.96 11.68 2.57
C PRO A 368 -11.23 10.40 3.35
N GLY A 369 -10.56 10.22 4.49
CA GLY A 369 -10.72 9.04 5.35
C GLY A 369 -12.08 9.02 6.04
N ILE A 370 -12.71 7.84 6.15
CA ILE A 370 -13.96 7.68 6.90
C ILE A 370 -13.77 8.11 8.37
N GLY A 371 -14.73 8.89 8.92
CA GLY A 371 -14.68 9.40 10.29
C GLY A 371 -13.85 10.69 10.45
N LYS A 372 -13.08 11.11 9.48
CA LYS A 372 -12.28 12.34 9.54
C LYS A 372 -13.11 13.56 9.17
N LYS A 373 -13.72 14.17 10.19
CA LYS A 373 -14.66 15.29 10.01
C LYS A 373 -14.06 16.47 9.26
N ASP A 374 -12.81 16.81 9.52
CA ASP A 374 -12.13 17.97 8.92
C ASP A 374 -11.93 17.78 7.40
N GLU A 375 -11.61 16.55 6.98
CA GLU A 375 -11.46 16.21 5.57
C GLU A 375 -12.82 16.17 4.83
N TRP A 376 -13.89 15.77 5.54
CA TRP A 376 -15.23 15.65 4.97
C TRP A 376 -16.04 16.94 5.00
N ALA A 377 -15.82 17.84 5.97
CA ALA A 377 -16.60 19.06 6.14
C ALA A 377 -16.71 19.93 4.87
N PRO A 378 -15.63 20.23 4.12
CA PRO A 378 -15.74 21.01 2.88
C PRO A 378 -16.49 20.26 1.77
N ARG A 379 -16.49 18.94 1.78
CA ARG A 379 -17.20 18.10 0.81
C ARG A 379 -18.68 18.00 1.12
N ILE A 380 -19.01 17.78 2.39
CA ILE A 380 -20.41 17.73 2.89
C ILE A 380 -21.14 19.05 2.59
N LYS A 381 -20.45 20.19 2.66
CA LYS A 381 -21.02 21.51 2.32
C LYS A 381 -21.47 21.61 0.85
N GLN A 382 -20.93 20.80 -0.04
CA GLN A 382 -21.32 20.78 -1.46
C GLN A 382 -22.67 20.07 -1.70
N GLY A 383 -23.19 19.41 -0.69
CA GLY A 383 -24.48 18.71 -0.73
C GLY A 383 -24.37 17.25 -1.17
N LYS A 384 -25.39 16.47 -0.80
CA LYS A 384 -25.50 15.04 -1.02
C LYS A 384 -25.39 14.67 -2.52
N ASP A 385 -26.16 15.37 -3.37
CA ASP A 385 -26.21 15.08 -4.81
C ASP A 385 -24.87 15.28 -5.51
N THR A 386 -24.11 16.29 -5.08
CA THR A 386 -22.76 16.53 -5.61
C THR A 386 -21.80 15.41 -5.21
N LEU A 387 -21.89 14.92 -3.98
CA LEU A 387 -21.07 13.79 -3.54
C LEU A 387 -21.42 12.50 -4.28
N HIS A 388 -22.70 12.23 -4.50
CA HIS A 388 -23.15 11.10 -5.30
C HIS A 388 -22.64 11.20 -6.74
N LYS A 389 -22.77 12.36 -7.38
CA LYS A 389 -22.28 12.61 -8.74
C LYS A 389 -20.78 12.36 -8.85
N HIS A 390 -19.98 12.91 -7.93
CA HIS A 390 -18.54 12.73 -7.92
C HIS A 390 -18.13 11.24 -7.75
N ALA A 391 -18.89 10.47 -6.98
CA ALA A 391 -18.62 9.06 -6.81
C ALA A 391 -19.03 8.21 -8.03
N LEU A 392 -20.11 8.59 -8.70
CA LEU A 392 -20.61 7.89 -9.90
C LEU A 392 -19.75 8.18 -11.13
N GLU A 393 -19.42 9.45 -11.35
CA GLU A 393 -18.70 9.92 -12.54
C GLU A 393 -17.18 9.95 -12.37
N GLY A 394 -16.70 9.91 -11.11
CA GLY A 394 -15.32 10.13 -10.73
C GLY A 394 -15.03 11.61 -10.42
N PHE A 395 -14.00 11.87 -9.61
CA PHE A 395 -13.61 13.23 -9.23
C PHE A 395 -12.11 13.31 -8.91
N ASN A 396 -11.37 14.15 -9.64
CA ASN A 396 -9.91 14.25 -9.55
C ASN A 396 -9.24 12.87 -9.72
N SER A 397 -8.53 12.39 -8.69
CA SER A 397 -7.88 11.08 -8.71
C SER A 397 -8.82 9.91 -8.37
N MET A 398 -10.08 10.17 -8.03
CA MET A 398 -11.06 9.14 -7.75
C MET A 398 -11.69 8.66 -9.06
N PRO A 399 -11.55 7.39 -9.45
CA PRO A 399 -12.20 6.86 -10.65
C PRO A 399 -13.72 6.73 -10.44
N ALA A 400 -14.48 6.73 -11.54
CA ALA A 400 -15.91 6.49 -11.53
C ALA A 400 -16.24 5.19 -10.76
N LYS A 401 -17.25 5.24 -9.88
CA LYS A 401 -17.68 4.14 -9.01
C LYS A 401 -16.53 3.51 -8.18
N GLY A 402 -15.52 4.32 -7.83
CA GLY A 402 -14.35 3.83 -7.11
C GLY A 402 -13.48 2.83 -7.89
N GLY A 403 -13.66 2.76 -9.23
CA GLY A 403 -12.97 1.81 -10.12
C GLY A 403 -13.71 0.48 -10.31
N ASN A 404 -14.81 0.25 -9.60
CA ASN A 404 -15.64 -0.94 -9.78
C ASN A 404 -16.95 -0.62 -10.54
N THR A 405 -16.89 -0.73 -11.86
CA THR A 405 -18.01 -0.42 -12.74
C THR A 405 -19.18 -1.40 -12.65
N SER A 406 -19.01 -2.54 -11.96
CA SER A 406 -20.08 -3.52 -11.73
C SER A 406 -21.07 -3.11 -10.64
N LEU A 407 -20.71 -2.11 -9.81
CA LEU A 407 -21.61 -1.58 -8.79
C LEU A 407 -22.78 -0.82 -9.42
N SER A 408 -23.97 -1.06 -8.91
CA SER A 408 -25.15 -0.26 -9.25
C SER A 408 -24.99 1.16 -8.68
N ASP A 409 -25.71 2.12 -9.26
CA ASP A 409 -25.68 3.51 -8.78
C ASP A 409 -26.17 3.63 -7.33
N ASP A 410 -27.14 2.80 -6.94
CA ASP A 410 -27.71 2.80 -5.59
C ASP A 410 -26.73 2.22 -4.56
N GLU A 411 -25.94 1.22 -4.93
CA GLU A 411 -24.83 0.71 -4.07
C GLU A 411 -23.77 1.78 -3.84
N VAL A 412 -23.38 2.49 -4.89
CA VAL A 412 -22.39 3.57 -4.77
C VAL A 412 -22.94 4.71 -3.91
N LYS A 413 -24.20 5.15 -4.12
CA LYS A 413 -24.84 6.18 -3.32
C LYS A 413 -24.94 5.78 -1.85
N ALA A 414 -25.34 4.53 -1.55
CA ALA A 414 -25.43 4.02 -0.19
C ALA A 414 -24.06 4.00 0.52
N ALA A 415 -23.00 3.66 -0.18
CA ALA A 415 -21.63 3.71 0.36
C ALA A 415 -21.18 5.15 0.64
N VAL A 416 -21.50 6.11 -0.23
CA VAL A 416 -21.20 7.54 -0.03
C VAL A 416 -21.96 8.08 1.18
N ASP A 417 -23.25 7.77 1.30
CA ASP A 417 -24.07 8.17 2.46
C ASP A 417 -23.49 7.61 3.76
N TYR A 418 -23.08 6.33 3.75
CA TYR A 418 -22.44 5.71 4.89
C TYR A 418 -21.16 6.45 5.30
N MET A 419 -20.23 6.71 4.36
CA MET A 419 -18.97 7.41 4.65
C MET A 419 -19.19 8.84 5.15
N ALA A 420 -20.10 9.59 4.52
CA ALA A 420 -20.41 10.96 4.88
C ALA A 420 -21.05 11.04 6.26
N ASN A 421 -22.00 10.14 6.59
CA ASN A 421 -22.66 10.10 7.89
C ASN A 421 -21.69 9.72 9.02
N GLN A 422 -20.78 8.78 8.79
CA GLN A 422 -19.71 8.47 9.74
C GLN A 422 -18.76 9.66 9.96
N SER A 423 -18.73 10.60 9.03
CA SER A 423 -17.83 11.76 9.03
C SER A 423 -18.52 13.07 9.38
N GLY A 424 -19.77 13.02 9.86
CA GLY A 424 -20.49 14.16 10.42
C GLY A 424 -21.62 14.72 9.55
N ALA A 425 -21.96 14.10 8.41
CA ALA A 425 -23.17 14.41 7.66
C ALA A 425 -24.42 13.81 8.35
N LYS A 426 -25.58 14.23 7.87
CA LYS A 426 -26.90 13.67 8.22
C LYS A 426 -27.70 13.50 6.93
N PHE A 427 -27.27 12.52 6.09
CA PHE A 427 -27.90 12.21 4.80
C PHE A 427 -28.92 11.09 4.90
#